data_23f15b7a09807e0e2df5c1862eb49776
#
_entry.id   23f15b7a09807e0e2df5c1862eb49776
#
_cell.length_a   1.000
_cell.length_b   1.000
_cell.length_c   1.000
_cell.angle_alpha   90.00
_cell.angle_beta   90.00
_cell.angle_gamma   90.00
#
_symmetry.space_group_name_H-M   'P 1'
#
loop_
_entity.id
_entity.type
_entity.pdbx_description
1 polymer ?
#
loop_
_entity_poly.entity_id
_entity_poly.type
_entity_poly.pdbx_seq_one_letter_code
_entity_poly.pdbx_strand_id
1 'polypeptide(L)'
;MTPALPRRDSPGRIVSISAAPYDGYEFPRVLESLASIGATHVEPAFIVGYTEPFDESAFLPAAAAKYASWLRDYGIRCHAFSSHIDLGRTDAVEVFLRRMDFARALGARVINTNAARRTWSDRFFENVAPLVRHAEALDMWIGLENPGDGSDNLLNTAADAAALLARIGHPRVGLNYDAGNTISHRPGVDTAADALAAMPHCVHTHVKDVRAGTDGYFFVPLGEGGVGCARIVDAIRATPLDVSIEIPMRLHRRPDAQPNRAPYRVPVESIESVLSAALAFVNAHLAAADVANA
;
A
#
# COMPACT_ATOMS: atom_id res chain seq x y z
N MET A 1 -13.42 13.88 10.00
CA MET A 1 -14.02 12.62 10.49
C MET A 1 -12.89 11.59 10.55
N THR A 2 -12.74 10.86 11.65
CA THR A 2 -11.78 9.76 11.73
C THR A 2 -12.41 8.55 11.04
N PRO A 3 -11.72 7.89 10.09
CA PRO A 3 -12.27 6.71 9.43
C PRO A 3 -12.43 5.57 10.44
N ALA A 4 -13.45 4.73 10.22
CA ALA A 4 -13.56 3.47 10.94
C ALA A 4 -12.46 2.51 10.44
N LEU A 5 -11.91 1.69 11.33
CA LEU A 5 -10.89 0.72 10.93
C LEU A 5 -11.51 -0.59 10.45
N PRO A 6 -10.87 -1.27 9.50
CA PRO A 6 -11.25 -2.60 9.05
C PRO A 6 -11.27 -3.61 10.21
N ARG A 7 -12.24 -4.52 10.18
CA ARG A 7 -12.25 -5.65 11.11
C ARG A 7 -11.20 -6.66 10.70
N ARG A 8 -10.46 -7.17 11.68
CA ARG A 8 -9.50 -8.25 11.49
C ARG A 8 -10.18 -9.61 11.64
N ASP A 9 -9.78 -10.55 10.81
CA ASP A 9 -10.24 -11.93 10.89
C ASP A 9 -9.37 -12.77 11.87
N SER A 10 -8.37 -12.14 12.52
CA SER A 10 -7.49 -12.76 13.50
C SER A 10 -7.17 -11.81 14.65
N PRO A 11 -6.90 -12.34 15.87
CA PRO A 11 -6.41 -11.52 16.96
C PRO A 11 -5.00 -11.01 16.64
N GLY A 12 -4.72 -9.78 17.06
CA GLY A 12 -3.42 -9.13 16.86
C GLY A 12 -3.34 -8.27 15.60
N ARG A 13 -2.22 -7.57 15.49
CA ARG A 13 -1.92 -6.71 14.35
C ARG A 13 -1.53 -7.54 13.13
N ILE A 14 -2.00 -7.15 11.97
CA ILE A 14 -1.60 -7.74 10.69
C ILE A 14 -0.36 -6.98 10.18
N VAL A 15 0.69 -7.75 9.88
CA VAL A 15 1.84 -7.30 9.10
C VAL A 15 1.79 -8.05 7.78
N SER A 16 1.41 -7.35 6.73
CA SER A 16 1.39 -7.87 5.36
C SER A 16 2.71 -7.58 4.66
N ILE A 17 3.02 -8.34 3.63
CA ILE A 17 4.12 -8.06 2.71
C ILE A 17 3.53 -7.81 1.34
N SER A 18 3.84 -6.65 0.74
CA SER A 18 3.46 -6.32 -0.63
C SER A 18 4.15 -7.26 -1.63
N ALA A 19 3.43 -7.66 -2.66
CA ALA A 19 3.99 -8.43 -3.77
C ALA A 19 4.86 -7.59 -4.73
N ALA A 20 4.99 -6.29 -4.52
CA ALA A 20 5.75 -5.37 -5.40
C ALA A 20 7.21 -5.81 -5.67
N PRO A 21 8.00 -6.34 -4.72
CA PRO A 21 9.36 -6.82 -5.01
C PRO A 21 9.43 -7.99 -5.98
N TYR A 22 8.33 -8.75 -6.11
CA TYR A 22 8.22 -9.91 -7.01
C TYR A 22 7.74 -9.56 -8.42
N ASP A 23 7.84 -8.30 -8.83
CA ASP A 23 7.43 -7.88 -10.18
C ASP A 23 8.07 -8.75 -11.27
N GLY A 24 7.19 -9.39 -12.08
CA GLY A 24 7.55 -10.34 -13.14
C GLY A 24 7.52 -11.82 -12.72
N TYR A 25 7.20 -12.15 -11.46
CA TYR A 25 7.00 -13.53 -11.01
C TYR A 25 5.53 -13.92 -11.00
N GLU A 26 5.25 -15.20 -11.27
CA GLU A 26 3.93 -15.79 -11.13
C GLU A 26 3.51 -15.84 -9.66
N PHE A 27 2.23 -15.59 -9.38
CA PHE A 27 1.72 -15.45 -8.02
C PHE A 27 1.97 -16.67 -7.10
N PRO A 28 1.88 -17.95 -7.57
CA PRO A 28 2.27 -19.11 -6.76
C PRO A 28 3.73 -19.06 -6.28
N ARG A 29 4.67 -18.55 -7.11
CA ARG A 29 6.07 -18.39 -6.70
C ARG A 29 6.23 -17.30 -5.63
N VAL A 30 5.42 -16.25 -5.71
CA VAL A 30 5.36 -15.20 -4.67
C VAL A 30 4.91 -15.81 -3.34
N LEU A 31 3.84 -16.59 -3.35
CA LEU A 31 3.27 -17.20 -2.15
C LEU A 31 4.21 -18.24 -1.53
N GLU A 32 4.85 -19.08 -2.35
CA GLU A 32 5.89 -20.02 -1.91
C GLU A 32 7.02 -19.31 -1.16
N SER A 33 7.56 -18.25 -1.76
CA SER A 33 8.63 -17.45 -1.18
C SER A 33 8.20 -16.76 0.12
N LEU A 34 7.01 -16.15 0.13
CA LEU A 34 6.48 -15.52 1.34
C LEU A 34 6.24 -16.52 2.48
N ALA A 35 5.75 -17.72 2.16
CA ALA A 35 5.57 -18.80 3.14
C ALA A 35 6.93 -19.24 3.72
N SER A 36 7.97 -19.35 2.89
CA SER A 36 9.31 -19.79 3.31
C SER A 36 9.95 -18.85 4.33
N ILE A 37 9.63 -17.55 4.27
CA ILE A 37 10.12 -16.54 5.22
C ILE A 37 9.18 -16.31 6.41
N GLY A 38 8.11 -17.12 6.54
CA GLY A 38 7.18 -17.04 7.67
C GLY A 38 6.14 -15.91 7.58
N ALA A 39 5.96 -15.30 6.40
CA ALA A 39 4.89 -14.34 6.20
C ALA A 39 3.51 -15.00 6.29
N THR A 40 2.56 -14.35 6.95
CA THR A 40 1.18 -14.85 7.10
C THR A 40 0.18 -14.12 6.21
N HIS A 41 0.55 -12.94 5.74
CA HIS A 41 -0.31 -12.10 4.90
C HIS A 41 0.48 -11.52 3.73
N VAL A 42 -0.17 -11.51 2.57
CA VAL A 42 0.31 -10.82 1.37
C VAL A 42 -0.63 -9.66 1.05
N GLU A 43 -0.05 -8.56 0.59
CA GLU A 43 -0.77 -7.51 -0.12
C GLU A 43 -0.44 -7.65 -1.62
N PRO A 44 -1.32 -8.24 -2.44
CA PRO A 44 -1.11 -8.28 -3.87
C PRO A 44 -1.00 -6.87 -4.45
N ALA A 45 0.05 -6.62 -5.23
CA ALA A 45 0.30 -5.34 -5.90
C ALA A 45 -0.07 -5.49 -7.39
N PHE A 46 -1.38 -5.57 -7.68
CA PHE A 46 -1.90 -5.80 -9.02
C PHE A 46 -2.22 -4.47 -9.70
N ILE A 47 -1.17 -3.84 -10.24
CA ILE A 47 -1.20 -2.49 -10.78
C ILE A 47 -0.98 -2.58 -12.29
N VAL A 48 -2.06 -2.34 -13.05
CA VAL A 48 -2.05 -2.39 -14.51
C VAL A 48 -1.09 -1.34 -15.08
N GLY A 49 -0.23 -1.78 -15.99
CA GLY A 49 0.79 -0.95 -16.62
C GLY A 49 2.05 -0.70 -15.79
N TYR A 50 2.10 -1.22 -14.56
CA TYR A 50 3.21 -1.06 -13.64
C TYR A 50 3.80 -2.41 -13.20
N THR A 51 2.96 -3.40 -12.93
CA THR A 51 3.34 -4.77 -12.53
C THR A 51 3.22 -5.71 -13.73
N GLU A 52 4.18 -6.59 -13.95
CA GLU A 52 4.12 -7.61 -15.00
C GLU A 52 3.58 -8.95 -14.46
N PRO A 53 2.80 -9.68 -15.27
CA PRO A 53 2.18 -9.37 -16.58
C PRO A 53 0.69 -8.98 -16.44
N PHE A 54 0.37 -7.89 -15.81
CA PHE A 54 -1.00 -7.52 -15.42
C PHE A 54 -1.69 -6.60 -16.41
N ASP A 55 -2.91 -6.95 -16.83
CA ASP A 55 -3.88 -6.09 -17.51
C ASP A 55 -5.29 -6.26 -16.90
N GLU A 56 -6.28 -5.51 -17.38
CA GLU A 56 -7.64 -5.53 -16.82
C GLU A 56 -8.33 -6.90 -16.95
N SER A 57 -7.89 -7.78 -17.85
CA SER A 57 -8.43 -9.14 -17.97
C SER A 57 -8.09 -10.04 -16.78
N ALA A 58 -7.08 -9.66 -15.99
CA ALA A 58 -6.70 -10.36 -14.78
C ALA A 58 -7.77 -10.28 -13.68
N PHE A 59 -8.64 -9.26 -13.70
CA PHE A 59 -9.65 -9.04 -12.65
C PHE A 59 -10.98 -9.73 -12.94
N LEU A 60 -10.96 -10.89 -13.59
CA LEU A 60 -12.16 -11.68 -13.86
C LEU A 60 -12.50 -12.60 -12.66
N PRO A 61 -13.80 -12.94 -12.45
CA PRO A 61 -14.22 -13.80 -11.33
C PRO A 61 -13.53 -15.18 -11.33
N ALA A 62 -13.29 -15.78 -12.50
CA ALA A 62 -12.59 -17.05 -12.60
C ALA A 62 -11.12 -16.94 -12.14
N ALA A 63 -10.46 -15.83 -12.46
CA ALA A 63 -9.12 -15.55 -11.96
C ALA A 63 -9.13 -15.34 -10.45
N ALA A 64 -10.09 -14.58 -9.90
CA ALA A 64 -10.22 -14.38 -8.47
C ALA A 64 -10.34 -15.71 -7.71
N ALA A 65 -11.16 -16.64 -8.19
CA ALA A 65 -11.31 -17.98 -7.57
C ALA A 65 -9.98 -18.75 -7.58
N LYS A 66 -9.21 -18.67 -8.67
CA LYS A 66 -7.89 -19.30 -8.80
C LYS A 66 -6.88 -18.71 -7.80
N TYR A 67 -6.81 -17.37 -7.72
CA TYR A 67 -5.92 -16.67 -6.77
C TYR A 67 -6.29 -16.98 -5.31
N ALA A 68 -7.59 -16.99 -4.99
CA ALA A 68 -8.07 -17.38 -3.67
C ALA A 68 -7.75 -18.84 -3.31
N SER A 69 -7.73 -19.76 -4.30
CA SER A 69 -7.27 -21.13 -4.09
C SER A 69 -5.78 -21.15 -3.72
N TRP A 70 -4.94 -20.49 -4.49
CA TRP A 70 -3.51 -20.43 -4.20
C TRP A 70 -3.21 -19.85 -2.80
N LEU A 71 -3.90 -18.79 -2.39
CA LEU A 71 -3.75 -18.24 -1.03
C LEU A 71 -4.02 -19.31 0.05
N ARG A 72 -5.08 -20.11 -0.12
CA ARG A 72 -5.40 -21.21 0.81
C ARG A 72 -4.34 -22.32 0.76
N ASP A 73 -3.90 -22.71 -0.42
CA ASP A 73 -2.93 -23.81 -0.63
C ASP A 73 -1.58 -23.52 0.03
N TYR A 74 -1.16 -22.23 0.05
CA TYR A 74 0.07 -21.78 0.72
C TYR A 74 -0.16 -21.30 2.17
N GLY A 75 -1.39 -21.30 2.67
CA GLY A 75 -1.72 -20.84 4.03
C GLY A 75 -1.50 -19.34 4.26
N ILE A 76 -1.47 -18.53 3.19
CA ILE A 76 -1.29 -17.08 3.23
C ILE A 76 -2.65 -16.40 3.07
N ARG A 77 -2.86 -15.31 3.78
CA ARG A 77 -4.11 -14.52 3.74
C ARG A 77 -3.88 -13.19 3.03
N CYS A 78 -4.96 -12.61 2.51
CA CYS A 78 -4.97 -11.28 1.94
C CYS A 78 -5.90 -10.39 2.79
N HIS A 79 -5.35 -9.31 3.39
CA HIS A 79 -6.12 -8.33 4.15
C HIS A 79 -6.18 -6.98 3.44
N ALA A 80 -5.10 -6.58 2.82
CA ALA A 80 -5.00 -5.39 1.98
C ALA A 80 -4.64 -5.77 0.55
N PHE A 81 -5.04 -4.95 -0.42
CA PHE A 81 -4.85 -5.17 -1.85
C PHE A 81 -4.51 -3.85 -2.54
N SER A 82 -3.36 -3.76 -3.18
CA SER A 82 -2.97 -2.58 -3.96
C SER A 82 -3.35 -2.72 -5.42
N SER A 83 -4.17 -1.79 -5.90
CA SER A 83 -4.62 -1.74 -7.29
C SER A 83 -4.78 -0.29 -7.76
N HIS A 84 -3.65 0.37 -7.93
CA HIS A 84 -3.60 1.81 -8.14
C HIS A 84 -4.18 2.22 -9.49
N ILE A 85 -5.05 3.20 -9.43
CA ILE A 85 -5.53 3.98 -10.58
C ILE A 85 -5.83 5.41 -10.10
N ASP A 86 -5.82 6.37 -11.01
CA ASP A 86 -6.30 7.71 -10.71
C ASP A 86 -7.83 7.70 -10.74
N LEU A 87 -8.48 7.87 -9.58
CA LEU A 87 -9.93 7.83 -9.45
C LEU A 87 -10.64 9.02 -10.11
N GLY A 88 -9.91 10.02 -10.62
CA GLY A 88 -10.45 11.08 -11.46
C GLY A 88 -10.61 10.73 -12.93
N ARG A 89 -10.22 9.52 -13.37
CA ARG A 89 -10.39 9.04 -14.75
C ARG A 89 -11.88 8.88 -15.10
N THR A 90 -12.20 8.96 -16.38
CA THR A 90 -13.58 8.81 -16.87
C THR A 90 -14.14 7.39 -16.70
N ASP A 91 -13.27 6.37 -16.75
CA ASP A 91 -13.59 4.95 -16.62
C ASP A 91 -13.36 4.42 -15.19
N ALA A 92 -12.99 5.29 -14.24
CA ALA A 92 -12.55 4.87 -12.91
C ALA A 92 -13.61 4.03 -12.17
N VAL A 93 -14.88 4.39 -12.27
CA VAL A 93 -15.95 3.67 -11.57
C VAL A 93 -16.06 2.24 -12.09
N GLU A 94 -16.19 2.06 -13.41
CA GLU A 94 -16.32 0.75 -14.02
C GLU A 94 -15.12 -0.16 -13.72
N VAL A 95 -13.93 0.39 -13.89
CA VAL A 95 -12.67 -0.33 -13.68
C VAL A 95 -12.50 -0.70 -12.21
N PHE A 96 -12.69 0.25 -11.30
CA PHE A 96 -12.38 0.03 -9.89
C PHE A 96 -13.39 -0.86 -9.18
N LEU A 97 -14.66 -0.84 -9.58
CA LEU A 97 -15.68 -1.77 -9.07
C LEU A 97 -15.24 -3.23 -9.29
N ARG A 98 -14.77 -3.59 -10.50
CA ARG A 98 -14.26 -4.94 -10.78
C ARG A 98 -13.07 -5.30 -9.91
N ARG A 99 -12.15 -4.36 -9.69
CA ARG A 99 -10.99 -4.58 -8.84
C ARG A 99 -11.36 -4.75 -7.37
N MET A 100 -12.38 -4.05 -6.90
CA MET A 100 -12.93 -4.22 -5.55
C MET A 100 -13.55 -5.62 -5.38
N ASP A 101 -14.35 -6.09 -6.34
CA ASP A 101 -14.94 -7.44 -6.31
C ASP A 101 -13.85 -8.52 -6.30
N PHE A 102 -12.82 -8.36 -7.14
CA PHE A 102 -11.66 -9.24 -7.18
C PHE A 102 -10.92 -9.27 -5.84
N ALA A 103 -10.57 -8.10 -5.31
CA ALA A 103 -9.87 -7.98 -4.03
C ALA A 103 -10.68 -8.63 -2.88
N ARG A 104 -12.00 -8.40 -2.88
CA ARG A 104 -12.91 -9.01 -1.89
C ARG A 104 -12.95 -10.52 -1.99
N ALA A 105 -12.93 -11.08 -3.18
CA ALA A 105 -12.89 -12.53 -3.41
C ALA A 105 -11.59 -13.16 -2.89
N LEU A 106 -10.48 -12.42 -2.85
CA LEU A 106 -9.22 -12.85 -2.25
C LEU A 106 -9.21 -12.73 -0.71
N GLY A 107 -10.21 -12.09 -0.11
CA GLY A 107 -10.31 -11.87 1.34
C GLY A 107 -9.96 -10.47 1.80
N ALA A 108 -9.57 -9.56 0.89
CA ALA A 108 -9.19 -8.20 1.26
C ALA A 108 -10.31 -7.43 1.96
N ARG A 109 -9.93 -6.65 2.96
CA ARG A 109 -10.77 -5.70 3.68
C ARG A 109 -10.41 -4.26 3.31
N VAL A 110 -9.21 -4.04 2.81
CA VAL A 110 -8.75 -2.73 2.31
C VAL A 110 -8.34 -2.89 0.86
N ILE A 111 -8.73 -1.92 0.03
CA ILE A 111 -8.18 -1.76 -1.33
C ILE A 111 -7.50 -0.41 -1.42
N ASN A 112 -6.21 -0.42 -1.77
CA ASN A 112 -5.39 0.77 -1.87
C ASN A 112 -5.33 1.28 -3.31
N THR A 113 -5.46 2.60 -3.48
CA THR A 113 -5.42 3.26 -4.79
C THR A 113 -5.01 4.73 -4.63
N ASN A 114 -4.69 5.40 -5.73
CA ASN A 114 -4.46 6.84 -5.70
C ASN A 114 -5.79 7.61 -5.58
N ALA A 115 -5.74 8.83 -5.05
CA ALA A 115 -6.89 9.73 -5.11
C ALA A 115 -7.10 10.19 -6.57
N ALA A 116 -6.67 11.40 -6.90
CA ALA A 116 -6.68 11.90 -8.28
C ALA A 116 -5.71 13.08 -8.41
N ARG A 117 -5.30 13.37 -9.65
CA ARG A 117 -4.68 14.64 -9.98
C ARG A 117 -5.62 15.78 -9.59
N ARG A 118 -5.09 16.88 -9.07
CA ARG A 118 -5.88 18.01 -8.59
C ARG A 118 -6.79 18.60 -9.69
N THR A 119 -6.32 18.57 -10.94
CA THR A 119 -7.11 19.01 -12.11
C THR A 119 -8.35 18.15 -12.39
N TRP A 120 -8.44 16.95 -11.81
CA TRP A 120 -9.59 16.05 -11.95
C TRP A 120 -10.44 15.95 -10.69
N SER A 121 -10.32 16.94 -9.81
CA SER A 121 -10.99 16.99 -8.50
C SER A 121 -12.50 16.75 -8.60
N ASP A 122 -13.21 17.44 -9.48
CA ASP A 122 -14.66 17.33 -9.55
C ASP A 122 -15.09 15.91 -9.95
N ARG A 123 -14.45 15.36 -10.97
CA ARG A 123 -14.71 13.98 -11.39
C ARG A 123 -14.36 12.96 -10.32
N PHE A 124 -13.29 13.18 -9.55
CA PHE A 124 -12.97 12.33 -8.41
C PHE A 124 -14.12 12.27 -7.42
N PHE A 125 -14.71 13.41 -7.03
CA PHE A 125 -15.81 13.43 -6.07
C PHE A 125 -17.10 12.84 -6.64
N GLU A 126 -17.33 12.93 -7.94
CA GLU A 126 -18.41 12.22 -8.62
C GLU A 126 -18.18 10.69 -8.59
N ASN A 127 -16.99 10.25 -8.93
CA ASN A 127 -16.62 8.83 -9.01
C ASN A 127 -16.55 8.15 -7.64
N VAL A 128 -16.08 8.83 -6.60
CA VAL A 128 -15.90 8.21 -5.29
C VAL A 128 -17.23 7.82 -4.64
N ALA A 129 -18.32 8.53 -4.91
CA ALA A 129 -19.62 8.25 -4.31
C ALA A 129 -20.18 6.84 -4.62
N PRO A 130 -20.22 6.36 -5.88
CA PRO A 130 -20.62 4.98 -6.16
C PRO A 130 -19.60 3.94 -5.61
N LEU A 131 -18.32 4.26 -5.61
CA LEU A 131 -17.28 3.36 -5.09
C LEU A 131 -17.41 3.15 -3.58
N VAL A 132 -17.73 4.18 -2.84
CA VAL A 132 -17.98 4.10 -1.40
C VAL A 132 -19.18 3.23 -1.06
N ARG A 133 -20.29 3.37 -1.79
CA ARG A 133 -21.46 2.49 -1.62
C ARG A 133 -21.14 1.03 -1.90
N HIS A 134 -20.28 0.78 -2.90
CA HIS A 134 -19.84 -0.58 -3.19
C HIS A 134 -18.91 -1.12 -2.10
N ALA A 135 -18.01 -0.28 -1.59
CA ALA A 135 -17.15 -0.64 -0.45
C ALA A 135 -17.97 -1.04 0.79
N GLU A 136 -19.07 -0.33 1.07
CA GLU A 136 -20.01 -0.71 2.13
C GLU A 136 -20.64 -2.08 1.89
N ALA A 137 -21.15 -2.33 0.67
CA ALA A 137 -21.78 -3.59 0.31
C ALA A 137 -20.81 -4.78 0.43
N LEU A 138 -19.53 -4.55 0.15
CA LEU A 138 -18.46 -5.56 0.26
C LEU A 138 -17.86 -5.67 1.66
N ASP A 139 -18.24 -4.84 2.61
CA ASP A 139 -17.56 -4.68 3.91
C ASP A 139 -16.05 -4.44 3.74
N MET A 140 -15.71 -3.47 2.90
CA MET A 140 -14.35 -3.05 2.55
C MET A 140 -14.11 -1.58 2.87
N TRP A 141 -12.84 -1.20 2.87
CA TRP A 141 -12.36 0.19 2.97
C TRP A 141 -11.54 0.55 1.74
N ILE A 142 -11.60 1.81 1.34
CA ILE A 142 -10.74 2.38 0.31
C ILE A 142 -9.62 3.15 1.01
N GLY A 143 -8.37 2.73 0.80
CA GLY A 143 -7.17 3.42 1.25
C GLY A 143 -6.64 4.33 0.14
N LEU A 144 -6.71 5.65 0.33
CA LEU A 144 -6.14 6.60 -0.62
C LEU A 144 -4.65 6.78 -0.34
N GLU A 145 -3.83 6.52 -1.35
CA GLU A 145 -2.37 6.60 -1.22
C GLU A 145 -1.83 7.89 -1.82
N ASN A 146 -0.88 8.52 -1.12
CA ASN A 146 -0.10 9.63 -1.64
C ASN A 146 0.88 9.11 -2.70
N PRO A 147 0.96 9.74 -3.89
CA PRO A 147 1.86 9.29 -4.95
C PRO A 147 3.33 9.61 -4.64
N GLY A 148 4.23 9.05 -5.44
CA GLY A 148 5.67 9.30 -5.34
C GLY A 148 6.27 10.01 -6.56
N ASP A 149 5.45 10.46 -7.52
CA ASP A 149 5.88 10.87 -8.87
C ASP A 149 6.06 12.40 -9.05
N GLY A 150 5.92 13.18 -7.97
CA GLY A 150 6.05 14.64 -8.00
C GLY A 150 4.84 15.40 -8.55
N SER A 151 3.82 14.71 -9.08
CA SER A 151 2.62 15.35 -9.62
C SER A 151 1.82 16.13 -8.57
N ASP A 152 0.94 17.06 -9.00
CA ASP A 152 -0.01 17.69 -8.08
C ASP A 152 -1.28 16.84 -7.97
N ASN A 153 -1.48 16.27 -6.78
CA ASN A 153 -2.55 15.36 -6.46
C ASN A 153 -3.50 15.93 -5.40
N LEU A 154 -4.66 15.35 -5.20
CA LEU A 154 -5.57 15.70 -4.10
C LEU A 154 -5.01 15.32 -2.73
N LEU A 155 -4.09 14.36 -2.70
CA LEU A 155 -3.35 13.91 -1.52
C LEU A 155 -1.85 13.97 -1.84
N ASN A 156 -1.17 15.01 -1.42
CA ASN A 156 0.29 15.15 -1.58
C ASN A 156 1.04 14.86 -0.29
N THR A 157 0.50 15.33 0.84
CA THR A 157 1.05 15.18 2.19
C THR A 157 -0.08 15.03 3.21
N ALA A 158 0.25 14.81 4.47
CA ALA A 158 -0.72 14.75 5.55
C ALA A 158 -1.60 16.01 5.66
N ALA A 159 -1.10 17.15 5.23
CA ALA A 159 -1.85 18.41 5.26
C ALA A 159 -3.12 18.41 4.40
N ASP A 160 -3.15 17.60 3.34
CA ASP A 160 -4.34 17.47 2.48
C ASP A 160 -5.41 16.54 3.08
N ALA A 161 -5.04 15.65 4.00
CA ALA A 161 -5.84 14.52 4.47
C ALA A 161 -7.21 14.93 5.04
N ALA A 162 -7.20 15.86 6.00
CA ALA A 162 -8.42 16.25 6.72
C ALA A 162 -9.46 16.86 5.80
N ALA A 163 -9.05 17.76 4.89
CA ALA A 163 -9.94 18.42 3.95
C ALA A 163 -10.50 17.44 2.91
N LEU A 164 -9.63 16.57 2.36
CA LEU A 164 -10.02 15.54 1.39
C LEU A 164 -11.07 14.60 1.99
N LEU A 165 -10.79 14.01 3.15
CA LEU A 165 -11.69 13.07 3.81
C LEU A 165 -12.98 13.72 4.31
N ALA A 166 -12.93 14.97 4.78
CA ALA A 166 -14.13 15.72 5.15
C ALA A 166 -15.05 15.96 3.94
N ARG A 167 -14.48 16.24 2.76
CA ARG A 167 -15.27 16.43 1.54
C ARG A 167 -15.85 15.11 1.00
N ILE A 168 -15.13 13.97 1.14
CA ILE A 168 -15.67 12.63 0.83
C ILE A 168 -16.79 12.29 1.82
N GLY A 169 -16.64 12.60 3.09
CA GLY A 169 -17.68 12.49 4.12
C GLY A 169 -18.11 11.07 4.46
N HIS A 170 -17.23 10.06 4.28
CA HIS A 170 -17.61 8.66 4.48
C HIS A 170 -16.59 7.85 5.28
N PRO A 171 -17.00 7.04 6.29
CA PRO A 171 -16.10 6.31 7.17
C PRO A 171 -15.37 5.12 6.52
N ARG A 172 -15.80 4.69 5.32
CA ARG A 172 -15.15 3.60 4.55
C ARG A 172 -14.00 4.10 3.67
N VAL A 173 -13.65 5.38 3.73
CA VAL A 173 -12.49 5.95 3.05
C VAL A 173 -11.55 6.53 4.08
N GLY A 174 -10.29 6.15 3.97
CA GLY A 174 -9.19 6.71 4.74
C GLY A 174 -7.93 6.70 3.91
N LEU A 175 -6.79 6.95 4.54
CA LEU A 175 -5.51 6.91 3.86
C LEU A 175 -4.88 5.52 3.94
N ASN A 176 -4.18 5.16 2.89
CA ASN A 176 -3.03 4.27 2.92
C ASN A 176 -1.79 5.16 2.82
N TYR A 177 -1.31 5.69 3.95
CA TYR A 177 -0.21 6.65 3.89
C TYR A 177 1.12 5.94 3.71
N ASP A 178 1.88 6.37 2.70
CA ASP A 178 3.20 5.86 2.34
C ASP A 178 4.25 6.98 2.48
N ALA A 179 4.97 6.95 3.59
CA ALA A 179 6.03 7.91 3.88
C ALA A 179 7.20 7.82 2.89
N GLY A 180 7.47 6.63 2.34
CA GLY A 180 8.51 6.44 1.34
C GLY A 180 8.19 7.13 0.02
N ASN A 181 6.91 7.28 -0.32
CA ASN A 181 6.51 8.06 -1.48
C ASN A 181 6.76 9.55 -1.28
N THR A 182 6.58 10.07 -0.06
CA THR A 182 6.75 11.50 0.25
C THR A 182 8.17 11.99 -0.06
N ILE A 183 9.20 11.15 0.14
CA ILE A 183 10.60 11.56 -0.04
C ILE A 183 10.92 12.01 -1.48
N SER A 184 10.31 11.38 -2.49
CA SER A 184 10.45 11.76 -3.90
C SER A 184 9.34 12.70 -4.36
N HIS A 185 8.16 12.61 -3.76
CA HIS A 185 6.99 13.40 -4.14
C HIS A 185 7.10 14.86 -3.70
N ARG A 186 7.56 15.07 -2.48
CA ARG A 186 7.73 16.41 -1.86
C ARG A 186 9.07 16.47 -1.13
N PRO A 187 10.19 16.57 -1.88
CA PRO A 187 11.52 16.68 -1.29
C PRO A 187 11.60 17.82 -0.27
N GLY A 188 12.23 17.56 0.88
CA GLY A 188 12.36 18.51 1.97
C GLY A 188 11.29 18.42 3.05
N VAL A 189 10.24 17.62 2.88
CA VAL A 189 9.30 17.29 3.96
C VAL A 189 9.95 16.29 4.92
N ASP A 190 9.80 16.50 6.25
CA ASP A 190 10.12 15.47 7.25
C ASP A 190 9.12 14.33 7.11
N THR A 191 9.54 13.28 6.41
CA THR A 191 8.69 12.14 6.04
C THR A 191 8.09 11.43 7.25
N ALA A 192 8.85 11.28 8.34
CA ALA A 192 8.37 10.66 9.55
C ALA A 192 7.36 11.55 10.28
N ALA A 193 7.62 12.85 10.42
CA ALA A 193 6.68 13.77 11.04
C ALA A 193 5.36 13.85 10.24
N ASP A 194 5.46 13.88 8.92
CA ASP A 194 4.29 13.92 8.02
C ASP A 194 3.47 12.62 8.12
N ALA A 195 4.13 11.45 8.15
CA ALA A 195 3.45 10.17 8.38
C ALA A 195 2.72 10.13 9.73
N LEU A 196 3.35 10.62 10.81
CA LEU A 196 2.71 10.69 12.12
C LEU A 196 1.46 11.60 12.10
N ALA A 197 1.52 12.72 11.37
CA ALA A 197 0.38 13.61 11.19
C ALA A 197 -0.75 12.96 10.36
N ALA A 198 -0.41 12.08 9.41
CA ALA A 198 -1.38 11.34 8.60
C ALA A 198 -2.08 10.21 9.36
N MET A 199 -1.44 9.60 10.37
CA MET A 199 -1.93 8.40 11.06
C MET A 199 -3.39 8.46 11.54
N PRO A 200 -3.90 9.57 12.12
CA PRO A 200 -5.31 9.65 12.54
C PRO A 200 -6.32 9.51 11.39
N HIS A 201 -5.85 9.61 10.16
CA HIS A 201 -6.65 9.55 8.93
C HIS A 201 -6.49 8.22 8.19
N CYS A 202 -5.59 7.34 8.65
CA CYS A 202 -5.28 6.09 7.98
C CYS A 202 -6.26 4.97 8.29
N VAL A 203 -6.51 4.11 7.31
CA VAL A 203 -7.14 2.79 7.43
C VAL A 203 -6.13 1.67 7.18
N HIS A 204 -5.02 2.00 6.55
CA HIS A 204 -3.87 1.16 6.27
C HIS A 204 -2.61 2.02 6.15
N THR A 205 -1.42 1.43 6.16
CA THR A 205 -0.18 2.17 5.95
C THR A 205 0.90 1.30 5.32
N HIS A 206 1.66 1.87 4.41
CA HIS A 206 2.86 1.25 3.87
C HIS A 206 4.11 1.67 4.65
N VAL A 207 5.00 0.70 4.86
CA VAL A 207 6.33 0.93 5.39
C VAL A 207 7.33 0.54 4.32
N LYS A 208 8.06 1.55 3.84
CA LYS A 208 9.18 1.37 2.92
C LYS A 208 10.25 2.41 3.18
N ASP A 209 11.48 2.07 2.90
CA ASP A 209 12.61 2.99 3.08
C ASP A 209 13.24 3.36 1.75
N VAL A 210 13.74 4.58 1.69
CA VAL A 210 14.25 5.18 0.46
C VAL A 210 15.54 5.94 0.75
N ARG A 211 16.57 5.67 -0.01
CA ARG A 211 17.77 6.48 -0.08
C ARG A 211 17.64 7.49 -1.22
N ALA A 212 17.62 8.78 -0.88
CA ALA A 212 17.66 9.86 -1.85
C ALA A 212 19.12 10.20 -2.20
N GLY A 213 19.39 10.45 -3.47
CA GLY A 213 20.70 10.83 -3.99
C GLY A 213 20.58 11.73 -5.21
N THR A 214 21.69 12.21 -5.73
CA THR A 214 21.75 13.02 -6.95
C THR A 214 21.31 12.26 -8.21
N ASP A 215 21.38 10.94 -8.16
CA ASP A 215 21.03 9.99 -9.20
C ASP A 215 19.58 9.47 -9.11
N GLY A 216 18.84 9.87 -8.07
CA GLY A 216 17.44 9.52 -7.86
C GLY A 216 17.10 9.01 -6.49
N TYR A 217 16.03 8.23 -6.42
CA TYR A 217 15.45 7.68 -5.19
C TYR A 217 15.40 6.15 -5.29
N PHE A 218 16.11 5.48 -4.40
CA PHE A 218 16.32 4.03 -4.42
C PHE A 218 15.66 3.40 -3.21
N PHE A 219 14.81 2.39 -3.44
CA PHE A 219 14.26 1.60 -2.35
C PHE A 219 15.34 0.71 -1.75
N VAL A 220 15.44 0.75 -0.43
CA VAL A 220 16.49 0.07 0.34
C VAL A 220 15.86 -0.73 1.49
N PRO A 221 16.61 -1.64 2.14
CA PRO A 221 16.14 -2.30 3.36
C PRO A 221 15.69 -1.30 4.42
N LEU A 222 14.71 -1.68 5.25
CA LEU A 222 14.18 -0.81 6.29
C LEU A 222 15.27 -0.45 7.30
N GLY A 223 15.40 0.84 7.58
CA GLY A 223 16.43 1.41 8.47
C GLY A 223 17.71 1.85 7.75
N GLU A 224 17.85 1.60 6.45
CA GLU A 224 19.03 2.00 5.65
C GLU A 224 18.80 3.26 4.82
N GLY A 225 17.58 3.79 4.82
CA GLY A 225 17.18 4.98 4.08
C GLY A 225 16.96 6.21 4.95
N GLY A 226 16.30 7.21 4.38
CA GLY A 226 16.04 8.50 5.00
C GLY A 226 14.59 8.74 5.43
N VAL A 227 13.71 7.72 5.31
CA VAL A 227 12.27 7.87 5.60
C VAL A 227 11.99 7.95 7.09
N GLY A 228 12.83 7.37 7.94
CA GLY A 228 12.61 7.31 9.38
C GLY A 228 11.67 6.19 9.81
N CYS A 229 11.78 5.02 9.16
CA CYS A 229 10.89 3.87 9.35
C CYS A 229 10.77 3.43 10.82
N ALA A 230 11.86 3.47 11.60
CA ALA A 230 11.83 3.13 13.03
C ALA A 230 10.82 4.00 13.79
N ARG A 231 10.92 5.33 13.63
CA ARG A 231 10.02 6.30 14.28
C ARG A 231 8.56 6.09 13.84
N ILE A 232 8.35 5.75 12.56
CA ILE A 232 7.01 5.49 12.02
C ILE A 232 6.40 4.22 12.62
N VAL A 233 7.15 3.10 12.63
CA VAL A 233 6.66 1.83 13.17
C VAL A 233 6.45 1.91 14.68
N ASP A 234 7.31 2.63 15.43
CA ASP A 234 7.11 2.90 16.85
C ASP A 234 5.80 3.68 17.10
N ALA A 235 5.49 4.66 16.25
CA ALA A 235 4.23 5.40 16.35
C ALA A 235 3.01 4.52 15.97
N ILE A 236 3.13 3.67 14.94
CA ILE A 236 2.08 2.71 14.57
C ILE A 236 1.76 1.78 15.74
N ARG A 237 2.74 1.37 16.55
CA ARG A 237 2.52 0.53 17.73
C ARG A 237 1.43 1.07 18.66
N ALA A 238 1.37 2.39 18.85
CA ALA A 238 0.37 3.06 19.67
C ALA A 238 -1.02 3.19 19.03
N THR A 239 -1.18 2.73 17.81
CA THR A 239 -2.44 2.77 17.03
C THR A 239 -2.99 1.37 16.80
N PRO A 240 -4.24 1.23 16.38
CA PRO A 240 -4.78 -0.05 15.90
C PRO A 240 -4.52 -0.32 14.41
N LEU A 241 -3.69 0.45 13.71
CA LEU A 241 -3.43 0.30 12.28
C LEU A 241 -2.71 -1.02 11.96
N ASP A 242 -3.12 -1.67 10.89
CA ASP A 242 -2.37 -2.72 10.24
C ASP A 242 -1.36 -2.13 9.25
N VAL A 243 -0.35 -2.87 8.87
CA VAL A 243 0.77 -2.36 8.10
C VAL A 243 1.17 -3.35 7.00
N SER A 244 1.58 -2.80 5.85
CA SER A 244 2.26 -3.58 4.81
C SER A 244 3.69 -3.09 4.59
N ILE A 245 4.61 -4.04 4.50
CA ILE A 245 5.99 -3.80 4.05
C ILE A 245 5.97 -3.75 2.53
N GLU A 246 6.32 -2.59 1.96
CA GLU A 246 6.39 -2.42 0.52
C GLU A 246 7.77 -1.96 0.07
N ILE A 247 8.56 -2.86 -0.54
CA ILE A 247 9.92 -2.55 -1.01
C ILE A 247 10.01 -2.98 -2.49
N PRO A 248 9.65 -2.12 -3.45
CA PRO A 248 9.62 -2.47 -4.88
C PRO A 248 11.03 -2.53 -5.47
N MET A 249 11.76 -3.60 -5.18
CA MET A 249 13.19 -3.78 -5.47
C MET A 249 13.58 -3.69 -6.95
N ARG A 250 12.63 -3.90 -7.87
CA ARG A 250 12.85 -3.79 -9.33
C ARG A 250 12.73 -2.35 -9.81
N LEU A 251 12.29 -1.45 -8.94
CA LEU A 251 12.02 -0.06 -9.25
C LEU A 251 12.96 0.88 -8.52
N HIS A 252 13.19 2.02 -9.11
CA HIS A 252 13.68 3.22 -8.47
C HIS A 252 13.01 4.43 -9.13
N ARG A 253 13.14 5.60 -8.55
CA ARG A 253 12.69 6.83 -9.19
C ARG A 253 13.89 7.67 -9.60
N ARG A 254 13.81 8.22 -10.81
CA ARG A 254 14.81 9.16 -11.34
C ARG A 254 14.79 10.46 -10.53
N PRO A 255 15.75 11.38 -10.72
CA PRO A 255 15.77 12.69 -10.04
C PRO A 255 14.50 13.52 -10.28
N ASP A 256 13.79 13.31 -11.40
CA ASP A 256 12.48 13.91 -11.71
C ASP A 256 11.29 13.19 -11.05
N ALA A 257 11.54 12.29 -10.11
CA ALA A 257 10.59 11.44 -9.40
C ALA A 257 9.85 10.40 -10.29
N GLN A 258 10.10 10.35 -11.60
CA GLN A 258 9.46 9.38 -12.47
C GLN A 258 10.01 7.98 -12.28
N PRO A 259 9.14 6.95 -12.28
CA PRO A 259 9.57 5.57 -12.06
C PRO A 259 10.45 5.07 -13.20
N ASN A 260 11.44 4.28 -12.85
CA ASN A 260 12.30 3.56 -13.76
C ASN A 260 12.43 2.11 -13.31
N ARG A 261 12.04 1.18 -14.18
CA ARG A 261 12.05 -0.25 -13.89
C ARG A 261 13.27 -0.93 -14.49
N ALA A 262 13.97 -1.73 -13.68
CA ALA A 262 15.08 -2.53 -14.19
C ALA A 262 14.58 -3.59 -15.20
N PRO A 263 15.36 -3.88 -16.27
CA PRO A 263 14.97 -4.85 -17.29
C PRO A 263 15.03 -6.31 -16.80
N TYR A 264 15.70 -6.56 -15.68
CA TYR A 264 15.84 -7.89 -15.07
C TYR A 264 14.88 -8.07 -13.89
N ARG A 265 14.55 -9.32 -13.58
CA ARG A 265 13.88 -9.69 -12.33
C ARG A 265 14.91 -9.76 -11.20
N VAL A 266 14.54 -9.30 -10.02
CA VAL A 266 15.39 -9.47 -8.83
C VAL A 266 15.36 -10.95 -8.42
N PRO A 267 16.52 -11.59 -8.15
CA PRO A 267 16.55 -12.97 -7.69
C PRO A 267 15.71 -13.18 -6.43
N VAL A 268 14.96 -14.30 -6.37
CA VAL A 268 14.05 -14.56 -5.25
C VAL A 268 14.78 -14.62 -3.92
N GLU A 269 15.97 -15.18 -3.88
CA GLU A 269 16.81 -15.28 -2.69
C GLU A 269 17.20 -13.89 -2.14
N SER A 270 17.41 -12.93 -3.03
CA SER A 270 17.66 -11.53 -2.66
C SER A 270 16.40 -10.88 -2.09
N ILE A 271 15.23 -11.16 -2.68
CA ILE A 271 13.93 -10.68 -2.19
C ILE A 271 13.68 -11.27 -0.78
N GLU A 272 13.82 -12.57 -0.62
CA GLU A 272 13.64 -13.27 0.67
C GLU A 272 14.54 -12.70 1.77
N SER A 273 15.81 -12.45 1.47
CA SER A 273 16.75 -11.86 2.41
C SER A 273 16.30 -10.47 2.89
N VAL A 274 15.92 -9.59 1.95
CA VAL A 274 15.46 -8.23 2.27
C VAL A 274 14.15 -8.26 3.04
N LEU A 275 13.18 -9.08 2.61
CA LEU A 275 11.87 -9.14 3.25
C LEU A 275 11.93 -9.81 4.63
N SER A 276 12.78 -10.83 4.83
CA SER A 276 12.99 -11.43 6.15
C SER A 276 13.55 -10.40 7.14
N ALA A 277 14.54 -9.63 6.72
CA ALA A 277 15.10 -8.55 7.53
C ALA A 277 14.06 -7.45 7.83
N ALA A 278 13.27 -7.07 6.83
CA ALA A 278 12.20 -6.08 6.98
C ALA A 278 11.08 -6.57 7.94
N LEU A 279 10.69 -7.84 7.83
CA LEU A 279 9.70 -8.44 8.74
C LEU A 279 10.21 -8.47 10.18
N ALA A 280 11.48 -8.85 10.37
CA ALA A 280 12.13 -8.83 11.69
C ALA A 280 12.21 -7.41 12.25
N PHE A 281 12.56 -6.41 11.43
CA PHE A 281 12.61 -5.01 11.81
C PHE A 281 11.24 -4.52 12.28
N VAL A 282 10.19 -4.71 11.49
CA VAL A 282 8.83 -4.27 11.83
C VAL A 282 8.34 -4.96 13.10
N ASN A 283 8.51 -6.28 13.21
CA ASN A 283 8.09 -7.03 14.39
C ASN A 283 8.82 -6.60 15.66
N ALA A 284 10.12 -6.32 15.60
CA ALA A 284 10.90 -5.83 16.74
C ALA A 284 10.38 -4.47 17.26
N HIS A 285 10.09 -3.52 16.36
CA HIS A 285 9.57 -2.22 16.72
C HIS A 285 8.11 -2.29 17.24
N LEU A 286 7.28 -3.18 16.68
CA LEU A 286 5.91 -3.39 17.15
C LEU A 286 5.86 -4.10 18.52
N ALA A 287 6.83 -4.96 18.82
CA ALA A 287 6.90 -5.71 20.09
C ALA A 287 7.64 -4.97 21.22
N ALA A 288 8.39 -3.91 20.91
CA ALA A 288 9.15 -3.17 21.91
C ALA A 288 8.21 -2.66 23.03
N ALA A 289 8.55 -2.94 24.28
CA ALA A 289 7.80 -2.40 25.42
C ALA A 289 7.95 -0.87 25.46
N ASP A 290 6.92 -0.16 25.92
CA ASP A 290 7.04 1.27 26.16
C ASP A 290 8.10 1.51 27.26
N VAL A 291 9.30 1.90 26.86
CA VAL A 291 10.43 2.21 27.76
C VAL A 291 10.24 3.59 28.42
N ALA A 292 9.10 4.22 28.25
CA ALA A 292 8.81 5.53 28.77
C ALA A 292 7.79 5.48 29.91
N ASN A 293 8.08 4.77 31.03
CA ASN A 293 7.50 4.99 32.36
C ASN A 293 8.23 4.14 33.41
N ALA A 294 9.54 4.33 33.53
CA ALA A 294 10.32 3.87 34.68
C ALA A 294 11.05 5.07 35.29
#